data_2751f57b0fed388ce8825aa8de67f60b
#
_entry.id   2751f57b0fed388ce8825aa8de67f60b
#
_cell.length_a   1.000
_cell.length_b   1.000
_cell.length_c   1.000
_cell.angle_alpha   90.00
_cell.angle_beta   90.00
_cell.angle_gamma   90.00
#
_symmetry.space_group_name_H-M   'P 1'
#
loop_
_entity.id
_entity.type
_entity.pdbx_description
1 polymer ?
#
loop_
_entity_poly.entity_id
_entity_poly.type
_entity_poly.pdbx_seq_one_letter_code
_entity_poly.pdbx_strand_id
1 'polypeptide(L)'
;MSRPSLSWIVFRKELRETLRDKRVILGVVVSPLLVTPIILAAIFFFAGKKEIEKREATLSIGLVEQAAFPEFAARLAEETNLRIRSMESRDEAIQAIEERRVRAAIIVAPDARQNFLDGGSAELEIVYNFANENSQVANGRINRFIRSFNEESIDKRVYSNDLPLSFTKPTDVASTNIATSESTGSFVLGLFLPYLIVISAAFGGIQTAFDLCAGEKERSTMETLLVSPASRVQIVKGKLLTVFIISLIAALCAITGIVGPIIIGIDFMKEQIGNLVSIDLSSVFGLLLIVIPLALMTSSLLLVISSFARNQKEAQTYILPFITITLLPAMLSTIFGAETQLYTAFIPILNISLTMKQILGDLFDPLFFAISLGSSLLYAFIVMRIAAALFQRETILFRT
;
A
#
# COMPACT_ATOMS: atom_id res chain seq x y z
N MET A 1 32.14 23.22 33.08
CA MET A 1 30.90 22.73 32.48
C MET A 1 30.26 23.86 31.71
N SER A 2 30.17 23.80 30.38
CA SER A 2 29.47 24.82 29.57
C SER A 2 28.00 24.83 29.91
N ARG A 3 27.39 26.01 30.10
CA ARG A 3 25.95 26.15 30.34
C ARG A 3 25.19 25.56 29.14
N PRO A 4 24.18 24.70 29.36
CA PRO A 4 23.40 24.13 28.27
C PRO A 4 22.73 25.25 27.47
N SER A 5 22.63 25.12 26.14
CA SER A 5 21.96 26.10 25.29
C SER A 5 20.47 26.21 25.69
N LEU A 6 19.91 27.41 25.63
CA LEU A 6 18.51 27.62 25.99
C LEU A 6 17.54 26.77 25.13
N SER A 7 17.88 26.53 23.86
CA SER A 7 17.13 25.59 23.01
C SER A 7 17.09 24.16 23.57
N TRP A 8 18.19 23.70 24.18
CA TRP A 8 18.25 22.38 24.81
C TRP A 8 17.40 22.28 26.08
N ILE A 9 17.33 23.38 26.84
CA ILE A 9 16.47 23.44 28.03
C ILE A 9 14.99 23.36 27.63
N VAL A 10 14.57 24.15 26.61
CA VAL A 10 13.23 24.09 26.04
C VAL A 10 12.93 22.69 25.55
N PHE A 11 13.78 22.11 24.70
CA PHE A 11 13.62 20.76 24.18
C PHE A 11 13.41 19.73 25.32
N ARG A 12 14.29 19.74 26.32
CA ARG A 12 14.22 18.76 27.43
C ARG A 12 12.93 18.89 28.25
N LYS A 13 12.46 20.13 28.45
CA LYS A 13 11.17 20.41 29.10
C LYS A 13 10.02 19.81 28.29
N GLU A 14 9.90 20.23 27.01
CA GLU A 14 8.83 19.82 26.13
C GLU A 14 8.81 18.29 25.91
N LEU A 15 9.97 17.68 25.65
CA LEU A 15 10.07 16.23 25.49
C LEU A 15 9.60 15.47 26.73
N ARG A 16 9.97 15.97 27.94
CA ARG A 16 9.55 15.32 29.19
C ARG A 16 8.04 15.42 29.41
N GLU A 17 7.43 16.56 29.07
CA GLU A 17 5.99 16.76 29.16
C GLU A 17 5.26 15.87 28.17
N THR A 18 5.70 15.82 26.92
CA THR A 18 5.15 14.99 25.85
C THR A 18 5.21 13.49 26.20
N LEU A 19 6.35 13.01 26.69
CA LEU A 19 6.53 11.60 27.07
C LEU A 19 5.75 11.18 28.34
N ARG A 20 5.18 12.11 29.08
CA ARG A 20 4.27 11.82 30.22
C ARG A 20 2.81 11.71 29.79
N ASP A 21 2.47 12.21 28.61
CA ASP A 21 1.11 12.07 28.10
C ASP A 21 0.89 10.66 27.55
N LYS A 22 -0.01 9.92 28.23
CA LYS A 22 -0.39 8.55 27.85
C LYS A 22 -0.96 8.47 26.44
N ARG A 23 -1.62 9.52 25.93
CA ARG A 23 -2.20 9.56 24.59
C ARG A 23 -1.08 9.58 23.53
N VAL A 24 -0.02 10.34 23.79
CA VAL A 24 1.15 10.40 22.93
C VAL A 24 1.84 9.03 22.89
N ILE A 25 2.06 8.41 24.06
CA ILE A 25 2.70 7.08 24.13
C ILE A 25 1.87 6.04 23.36
N LEU A 26 0.55 6.01 23.54
CA LEU A 26 -0.33 5.09 22.81
C LEU A 26 -0.27 5.32 21.29
N GLY A 27 -0.31 6.57 20.85
CA GLY A 27 -0.26 6.89 19.41
C GLY A 27 1.11 6.70 18.77
N VAL A 28 2.18 7.06 19.50
CA VAL A 28 3.56 7.09 18.96
C VAL A 28 4.27 5.74 19.06
N VAL A 29 4.03 5.00 20.15
CA VAL A 29 4.73 3.74 20.40
C VAL A 29 3.82 2.53 20.20
N VAL A 30 2.69 2.47 20.92
CA VAL A 30 1.85 1.26 20.92
C VAL A 30 1.19 1.05 19.57
N SER A 31 0.66 2.11 18.95
CA SER A 31 -0.02 1.99 17.66
C SER A 31 0.92 1.51 16.54
N PRO A 32 2.06 2.14 16.25
CA PRO A 32 2.95 1.67 15.20
C PRO A 32 3.62 0.32 15.51
N LEU A 33 3.96 0.07 16.77
CA LEU A 33 4.68 -1.13 17.19
C LEU A 33 3.81 -2.39 17.25
N LEU A 34 2.55 -2.27 17.69
CA LEU A 34 1.66 -3.41 17.94
C LEU A 34 0.41 -3.38 17.06
N VAL A 35 -0.32 -2.25 17.04
CA VAL A 35 -1.62 -2.21 16.35
C VAL A 35 -1.45 -2.31 14.85
N THR A 36 -0.52 -1.57 14.27
CA THR A 36 -0.28 -1.57 12.81
C THR A 36 0.12 -2.95 12.28
N PRO A 37 1.11 -3.66 12.87
CA PRO A 37 1.45 -5.02 12.44
C PRO A 37 0.31 -6.02 12.62
N ILE A 38 -0.47 -5.93 13.70
CA ILE A 38 -1.61 -6.82 13.93
C ILE A 38 -2.69 -6.60 12.85
N ILE A 39 -3.01 -5.35 12.53
CA ILE A 39 -3.96 -5.02 11.47
C ILE A 39 -3.45 -5.54 10.12
N LEU A 40 -2.17 -5.32 9.81
CA LEU A 40 -1.56 -5.79 8.57
C LEU A 40 -1.61 -7.33 8.47
N ALA A 41 -1.23 -8.03 9.53
CA ALA A 41 -1.32 -9.49 9.60
C ALA A 41 -2.76 -10.00 9.44
N ALA A 42 -3.73 -9.33 10.06
CA ALA A 42 -5.15 -9.65 9.91
C ALA A 42 -5.62 -9.45 8.46
N ILE A 43 -5.23 -8.34 7.81
CA ILE A 43 -5.56 -8.09 6.40
C ILE A 43 -5.03 -9.22 5.51
N PHE A 44 -3.76 -9.61 5.66
CA PHE A 44 -3.17 -10.70 4.88
C PHE A 44 -3.84 -12.05 5.16
N PHE A 45 -4.15 -12.35 6.42
CA PHE A 45 -4.86 -13.58 6.80
C PHE A 45 -6.24 -13.65 6.13
N PHE A 46 -7.05 -12.59 6.24
CA PHE A 46 -8.38 -12.57 5.65
C PHE A 46 -8.34 -12.53 4.11
N ALA A 47 -7.38 -11.81 3.52
CA ALA A 47 -7.19 -11.80 2.08
C ALA A 47 -6.79 -13.17 1.54
N GLY A 48 -5.84 -13.84 2.19
CA GLY A 48 -5.42 -15.21 1.84
C GLY A 48 -6.56 -16.22 1.96
N LYS A 49 -7.30 -16.17 3.08
CA LYS A 49 -8.47 -17.04 3.28
C LYS A 49 -9.53 -16.82 2.21
N LYS A 50 -9.84 -15.56 1.90
CA LYS A 50 -10.81 -15.20 0.86
C LYS A 50 -10.38 -15.67 -0.53
N GLU A 51 -9.08 -15.63 -0.84
CA GLU A 51 -8.55 -16.12 -2.11
C GLU A 51 -8.67 -17.67 -2.23
N ILE A 52 -8.43 -18.39 -1.14
CA ILE A 52 -8.63 -19.85 -1.08
C ILE A 52 -10.13 -20.19 -1.25
N GLU A 53 -11.00 -19.54 -0.48
CA GLU A 53 -12.45 -19.69 -0.59
C GLU A 53 -12.95 -19.41 -2.01
N LYS A 54 -12.40 -18.40 -2.68
CA LYS A 54 -12.73 -18.09 -4.08
C LYS A 54 -12.28 -19.19 -5.04
N ARG A 55 -11.13 -19.80 -4.82
CA ARG A 55 -10.63 -20.88 -5.67
C ARG A 55 -11.49 -22.13 -5.54
N GLU A 56 -11.99 -22.43 -4.35
CA GLU A 56 -12.80 -23.61 -4.03
C GLU A 56 -14.29 -23.41 -4.25
N ALA A 57 -14.77 -22.15 -4.22
CA ALA A 57 -16.19 -21.85 -4.35
C ALA A 57 -16.78 -22.37 -5.67
N THR A 58 -17.87 -23.16 -5.59
CA THR A 58 -18.65 -23.53 -6.76
C THR A 58 -19.48 -22.33 -7.24
N LEU A 59 -19.23 -21.86 -8.46
CA LEU A 59 -19.92 -20.71 -9.05
C LEU A 59 -21.03 -21.18 -10.00
N SER A 60 -22.25 -20.62 -9.83
CA SER A 60 -23.34 -20.85 -10.76
C SER A 60 -23.13 -20.02 -12.03
N ILE A 61 -23.17 -20.66 -13.19
CA ILE A 61 -23.12 -20.04 -14.51
C ILE A 61 -24.37 -20.39 -15.31
N GLY A 62 -24.79 -19.47 -16.17
CA GLY A 62 -25.86 -19.69 -17.14
C GLY A 62 -25.33 -20.35 -18.40
N LEU A 63 -26.13 -21.20 -19.03
CA LEU A 63 -25.86 -21.74 -20.36
C LEU A 63 -27.13 -21.60 -21.19
N VAL A 64 -27.06 -20.78 -22.23
CA VAL A 64 -28.15 -20.54 -23.17
C VAL A 64 -27.94 -21.41 -24.41
N GLU A 65 -29.00 -21.94 -24.99
CA GLU A 65 -28.96 -22.82 -26.15
C GLU A 65 -28.09 -24.06 -25.93
N GLN A 66 -28.20 -24.69 -24.74
CA GLN A 66 -27.40 -25.88 -24.38
C GLN A 66 -27.50 -27.00 -25.43
N ALA A 67 -28.67 -27.16 -26.09
CA ALA A 67 -28.90 -28.16 -27.12
C ALA A 67 -28.10 -27.91 -28.41
N ALA A 68 -27.69 -26.67 -28.65
CA ALA A 68 -26.94 -26.29 -29.85
C ALA A 68 -25.51 -26.86 -29.88
N PHE A 69 -24.91 -27.18 -28.70
CA PHE A 69 -23.59 -27.80 -28.62
C PHE A 69 -23.48 -28.78 -27.44
N PRO A 70 -24.08 -30.01 -27.57
CA PRO A 70 -24.16 -30.98 -26.48
C PRO A 70 -22.82 -31.43 -25.95
N GLU A 71 -21.83 -31.62 -26.82
CA GLU A 71 -20.49 -32.10 -26.46
C GLU A 71 -19.76 -31.09 -25.56
N PHE A 72 -19.90 -29.79 -25.89
CA PHE A 72 -19.38 -28.70 -25.08
C PHE A 72 -20.07 -28.63 -23.72
N ALA A 73 -21.43 -28.70 -23.73
CA ALA A 73 -22.23 -28.65 -22.51
C ALA A 73 -21.92 -29.81 -21.55
N ALA A 74 -21.75 -31.04 -22.10
CA ALA A 74 -21.39 -32.22 -21.31
C ALA A 74 -20.02 -32.06 -20.66
N ARG A 75 -19.03 -31.59 -21.42
CA ARG A 75 -17.67 -31.38 -20.92
C ARG A 75 -17.59 -30.27 -19.89
N LEU A 76 -18.40 -29.19 -20.07
CA LEU A 76 -18.51 -28.09 -19.11
C LEU A 76 -19.16 -28.57 -17.80
N ALA A 77 -20.09 -29.52 -17.86
CA ALA A 77 -20.76 -30.08 -16.69
C ALA A 77 -19.83 -30.94 -15.81
N GLU A 78 -18.70 -31.43 -16.35
CA GLU A 78 -17.68 -32.16 -15.59
C GLU A 78 -16.80 -31.25 -14.74
N GLU A 79 -16.84 -29.93 -14.96
CA GLU A 79 -16.04 -28.96 -14.19
C GLU A 79 -16.53 -28.85 -12.75
N THR A 80 -15.69 -29.26 -11.81
CA THR A 80 -16.04 -29.41 -10.38
C THR A 80 -16.46 -28.10 -9.71
N ASN A 81 -15.95 -26.96 -10.18
CA ASN A 81 -16.13 -25.65 -9.57
C ASN A 81 -17.14 -24.77 -10.30
N LEU A 82 -17.90 -25.35 -11.27
CA LEU A 82 -18.94 -24.66 -12.02
C LEU A 82 -20.26 -25.41 -11.91
N ARG A 83 -21.34 -24.70 -11.57
CA ARG A 83 -22.70 -25.23 -11.56
C ARG A 83 -23.50 -24.61 -12.69
N ILE A 84 -23.84 -25.45 -13.67
CA ILE A 84 -24.56 -24.98 -14.84
C ILE A 84 -26.06 -24.82 -14.53
N ARG A 85 -26.64 -23.73 -15.00
CA ARG A 85 -28.09 -23.49 -15.05
C ARG A 85 -28.49 -23.23 -16.48
N SER A 86 -29.35 -24.07 -17.04
CA SER A 86 -29.92 -23.86 -18.36
C SER A 86 -30.83 -22.61 -18.37
N MET A 87 -30.74 -21.82 -19.42
CA MET A 87 -31.51 -20.59 -19.66
C MET A 87 -32.06 -20.58 -21.06
N GLU A 88 -33.21 -19.95 -21.22
CA GLU A 88 -33.93 -19.96 -22.49
C GLU A 88 -33.47 -18.85 -23.46
N SER A 89 -32.99 -17.73 -22.90
CA SER A 89 -32.62 -16.59 -23.72
C SER A 89 -31.45 -15.81 -23.16
N ARG A 90 -30.84 -15.01 -24.04
CA ARG A 90 -29.78 -14.06 -23.67
C ARG A 90 -30.27 -13.03 -22.65
N ASP A 91 -31.49 -12.53 -22.77
CA ASP A 91 -32.04 -11.52 -21.88
C ASP A 91 -32.30 -12.11 -20.48
N GLU A 92 -32.76 -13.34 -20.41
CA GLU A 92 -32.89 -14.08 -19.14
C GLU A 92 -31.52 -14.24 -18.47
N ALA A 93 -30.47 -14.55 -19.25
CA ALA A 93 -29.11 -14.68 -18.73
C ALA A 93 -28.60 -13.36 -18.17
N ILE A 94 -28.82 -12.24 -18.85
CA ILE A 94 -28.45 -10.90 -18.36
C ILE A 94 -29.18 -10.58 -17.06
N GLN A 95 -30.51 -10.76 -17.02
CA GLN A 95 -31.29 -10.54 -15.82
C GLN A 95 -30.83 -11.42 -14.66
N ALA A 96 -30.52 -12.68 -14.92
CA ALA A 96 -30.05 -13.62 -13.90
C ALA A 96 -28.65 -13.23 -13.34
N ILE A 97 -27.80 -12.56 -14.15
CA ILE A 97 -26.52 -12.00 -13.70
C ILE A 97 -26.76 -10.77 -12.82
N GLU A 98 -27.65 -9.88 -13.24
CA GLU A 98 -28.02 -8.67 -12.48
C GLU A 98 -28.64 -9.04 -11.12
N GLU A 99 -29.55 -10.02 -11.09
CA GLU A 99 -30.16 -10.56 -9.87
C GLU A 99 -29.21 -11.46 -9.07
N ARG A 100 -27.99 -11.68 -9.54
CA ARG A 100 -26.96 -12.53 -8.91
C ARG A 100 -27.36 -14.01 -8.77
N ARG A 101 -28.34 -14.50 -9.54
CA ARG A 101 -28.72 -15.91 -9.60
C ARG A 101 -27.62 -16.76 -10.24
N VAL A 102 -26.94 -16.20 -11.25
CA VAL A 102 -25.70 -16.72 -11.85
C VAL A 102 -24.62 -15.66 -11.84
N ARG A 103 -23.36 -16.07 -12.03
CA ARG A 103 -22.21 -15.17 -11.98
C ARG A 103 -21.73 -14.74 -13.36
N ALA A 104 -21.90 -15.60 -14.34
CA ALA A 104 -21.66 -15.35 -15.75
C ALA A 104 -22.57 -16.27 -16.56
N ALA A 105 -22.68 -16.04 -17.87
CA ALA A 105 -23.40 -16.92 -18.77
C ALA A 105 -22.61 -17.14 -20.05
N ILE A 106 -22.79 -18.32 -20.65
CA ILE A 106 -22.29 -18.66 -21.98
C ILE A 106 -23.53 -18.77 -22.87
N ILE A 107 -23.49 -18.07 -23.99
CA ILE A 107 -24.49 -18.15 -25.04
C ILE A 107 -23.86 -18.88 -26.21
N VAL A 108 -24.51 -19.95 -26.62
CA VAL A 108 -24.03 -20.81 -27.72
C VAL A 108 -24.81 -20.43 -28.98
N ALA A 109 -24.09 -20.16 -30.08
CA ALA A 109 -24.77 -19.91 -31.34
C ALA A 109 -25.54 -21.16 -31.85
N PRO A 110 -26.70 -21.00 -32.50
CA PRO A 110 -27.50 -22.16 -32.94
C PRO A 110 -26.79 -23.12 -33.91
N ASP A 111 -25.86 -22.60 -34.69
CA ASP A 111 -25.04 -23.33 -35.66
C ASP A 111 -23.65 -23.75 -35.11
N ALA A 112 -23.38 -23.51 -33.83
CA ALA A 112 -22.07 -23.75 -33.23
C ALA A 112 -21.56 -25.19 -33.41
N ARG A 113 -22.47 -26.18 -33.21
CA ARG A 113 -22.13 -27.59 -33.39
C ARG A 113 -21.77 -27.93 -34.83
N GLN A 114 -22.57 -27.46 -35.80
CA GLN A 114 -22.36 -27.73 -37.21
C GLN A 114 -21.01 -27.15 -37.65
N ASN A 115 -20.76 -25.90 -37.32
CA ASN A 115 -19.50 -25.23 -37.63
C ASN A 115 -18.30 -25.97 -36.99
N PHE A 116 -18.46 -26.44 -35.74
CA PHE A 116 -17.42 -27.23 -35.08
C PHE A 116 -17.13 -28.56 -35.77
N LEU A 117 -18.18 -29.29 -36.19
CA LEU A 117 -18.02 -30.60 -36.88
C LEU A 117 -17.45 -30.44 -38.31
N ASP A 118 -17.77 -29.36 -38.98
CA ASP A 118 -17.25 -29.03 -40.30
C ASP A 118 -15.78 -28.52 -40.26
N GLY A 119 -15.14 -28.58 -39.09
CA GLY A 119 -13.76 -28.15 -38.91
C GLY A 119 -13.57 -26.64 -38.69
N GLY A 120 -14.67 -25.88 -38.68
CA GLY A 120 -14.70 -24.45 -38.37
C GLY A 120 -14.65 -24.13 -36.87
N SER A 121 -14.99 -22.89 -36.53
CA SER A 121 -15.07 -22.40 -35.12
C SER A 121 -16.51 -22.33 -34.66
N ALA A 122 -16.82 -22.89 -33.50
CA ALA A 122 -18.07 -22.67 -32.81
C ALA A 122 -18.07 -21.27 -32.19
N GLU A 123 -19.13 -20.49 -32.45
CA GLU A 123 -19.26 -19.16 -31.89
C GLU A 123 -19.91 -19.22 -30.50
N LEU A 124 -19.23 -18.62 -29.51
CA LEU A 124 -19.67 -18.55 -28.12
C LEU A 124 -19.53 -17.10 -27.63
N GLU A 125 -20.59 -16.59 -26.98
CA GLU A 125 -20.54 -15.28 -26.28
C GLU A 125 -20.48 -15.52 -24.77
N ILE A 126 -19.58 -14.85 -24.06
CA ILE A 126 -19.55 -14.85 -22.59
C ILE A 126 -20.11 -13.52 -22.11
N VAL A 127 -21.19 -13.58 -21.32
CA VAL A 127 -21.79 -12.42 -20.67
C VAL A 127 -21.42 -12.44 -19.18
N TYR A 128 -20.86 -11.34 -18.70
CA TYR A 128 -20.47 -11.21 -17.30
C TYR A 128 -20.51 -9.75 -16.85
N ASN A 129 -20.56 -9.52 -15.52
CA ASN A 129 -20.54 -8.18 -14.94
C ASN A 129 -19.15 -7.84 -14.41
N PHE A 130 -18.43 -6.96 -15.11
CA PHE A 130 -17.09 -6.53 -14.72
C PHE A 130 -17.03 -5.86 -13.33
N ALA A 131 -18.10 -5.19 -12.89
CA ALA A 131 -18.15 -4.55 -11.59
C ALA A 131 -18.34 -5.53 -10.42
N ASN A 132 -18.54 -6.84 -10.69
CA ASN A 132 -18.76 -7.87 -9.68
C ASN A 132 -17.57 -8.86 -9.68
N GLU A 133 -16.87 -8.94 -8.54
CA GLU A 133 -15.68 -9.77 -8.37
C GLU A 133 -15.93 -11.27 -8.67
N ASN A 134 -17.05 -11.83 -8.16
CA ASN A 134 -17.40 -13.23 -8.41
C ASN A 134 -17.74 -13.49 -9.89
N SER A 135 -18.25 -12.49 -10.58
CA SER A 135 -18.53 -12.55 -12.02
C SER A 135 -17.23 -12.56 -12.83
N GLN A 136 -16.24 -11.77 -12.42
CA GLN A 136 -14.90 -11.80 -13.03
C GLN A 136 -14.23 -13.16 -12.83
N VAL A 137 -14.33 -13.73 -11.61
CA VAL A 137 -13.79 -15.08 -11.32
C VAL A 137 -14.48 -16.15 -12.19
N ALA A 138 -15.82 -16.07 -12.34
CA ALA A 138 -16.55 -16.98 -13.22
C ALA A 138 -16.10 -16.86 -14.67
N ASN A 139 -15.98 -15.62 -15.20
CA ASN A 139 -15.44 -15.37 -16.54
C ASN A 139 -14.02 -15.95 -16.70
N GLY A 140 -13.14 -15.76 -15.74
CA GLY A 140 -11.79 -16.33 -15.76
C GLY A 140 -11.77 -17.87 -15.78
N ARG A 141 -12.71 -18.53 -15.08
CA ARG A 141 -12.86 -19.99 -15.10
C ARG A 141 -13.42 -20.48 -16.45
N ILE A 142 -14.45 -19.81 -16.94
CA ILE A 142 -15.03 -20.12 -18.27
C ILE A 142 -13.96 -20.01 -19.36
N ASN A 143 -13.18 -18.94 -19.38
CA ASN A 143 -12.10 -18.77 -20.35
C ASN A 143 -11.02 -19.84 -20.24
N ARG A 144 -10.65 -20.27 -19.03
CA ARG A 144 -9.71 -21.38 -18.85
C ARG A 144 -10.27 -22.70 -19.37
N PHE A 145 -11.54 -22.97 -19.07
CA PHE A 145 -12.22 -24.15 -19.59
C PHE A 145 -12.29 -24.15 -21.14
N ILE A 146 -12.72 -23.03 -21.73
CA ILE A 146 -12.76 -22.91 -23.21
C ILE A 146 -11.38 -23.12 -23.82
N ARG A 147 -10.33 -22.62 -23.19
CA ARG A 147 -8.96 -22.81 -23.65
C ARG A 147 -8.56 -24.28 -23.60
N SER A 148 -8.83 -24.99 -22.52
CA SER A 148 -8.55 -26.43 -22.41
C SER A 148 -9.39 -27.25 -23.37
N PHE A 149 -10.67 -26.91 -23.57
CA PHE A 149 -11.55 -27.54 -24.56
C PHE A 149 -11.03 -27.36 -25.99
N ASN A 150 -10.57 -26.14 -26.33
CA ASN A 150 -9.98 -25.86 -27.62
C ASN A 150 -8.69 -26.65 -27.83
N GLU A 151 -7.79 -26.71 -26.86
CA GLU A 151 -6.56 -27.50 -26.94
C GLU A 151 -6.88 -28.98 -27.19
N GLU A 152 -7.77 -29.59 -26.41
CA GLU A 152 -8.21 -30.97 -26.59
C GLU A 152 -8.85 -31.22 -27.97
N SER A 153 -9.67 -30.26 -28.45
CA SER A 153 -10.34 -30.36 -29.75
C SER A 153 -9.36 -30.24 -30.89
N ILE A 154 -8.37 -29.38 -30.78
CA ILE A 154 -7.30 -29.22 -31.80
C ILE A 154 -6.45 -30.48 -31.85
N ASP A 155 -6.03 -31.04 -30.70
CA ASP A 155 -5.26 -32.26 -30.64
C ASP A 155 -6.01 -33.44 -31.30
N LYS A 156 -7.32 -33.59 -31.08
CA LYS A 156 -8.17 -34.58 -31.73
C LYS A 156 -8.23 -34.38 -33.24
N ARG A 157 -8.38 -33.14 -33.72
CA ARG A 157 -8.42 -32.81 -35.19
C ARG A 157 -7.09 -33.11 -35.87
N VAL A 158 -5.98 -32.77 -35.18
CA VAL A 158 -4.63 -33.02 -35.71
C VAL A 158 -4.36 -34.52 -35.82
N TYR A 159 -4.71 -35.29 -34.75
CA TYR A 159 -4.53 -36.73 -34.76
C TYR A 159 -5.37 -37.43 -35.85
N SER A 160 -6.63 -36.98 -36.05
CA SER A 160 -7.52 -37.55 -37.06
C SER A 160 -7.07 -37.28 -38.51
N ASN A 161 -6.19 -36.29 -38.74
CA ASN A 161 -5.64 -35.94 -40.04
C ASN A 161 -4.17 -36.33 -40.25
N ASP A 162 -3.62 -37.22 -39.37
CA ASP A 162 -2.23 -37.66 -39.43
C ASP A 162 -1.18 -36.55 -39.40
N LEU A 163 -1.52 -35.38 -38.79
CA LEU A 163 -0.61 -34.27 -38.64
C LEU A 163 0.17 -34.37 -37.33
N PRO A 164 1.44 -33.97 -37.27
CA PRO A 164 2.16 -33.93 -36.00
C PRO A 164 1.59 -32.84 -35.10
N LEU A 165 1.54 -33.08 -33.75
CA LEU A 165 1.07 -32.07 -32.77
C LEU A 165 1.83 -30.74 -32.83
N SER A 166 3.09 -30.77 -33.30
CA SER A 166 3.88 -29.58 -33.53
C SER A 166 3.30 -28.65 -34.60
N PHE A 167 2.34 -29.13 -35.41
CA PHE A 167 1.64 -28.32 -36.40
C PHE A 167 0.76 -27.24 -35.76
N THR A 168 0.12 -27.58 -34.61
CA THR A 168 -0.76 -26.65 -33.86
C THR A 168 -0.04 -25.91 -32.76
N LYS A 169 1.08 -26.46 -32.28
CA LYS A 169 1.94 -25.86 -31.27
C LYS A 169 3.36 -25.72 -31.83
N PRO A 170 3.60 -24.75 -32.74
CA PRO A 170 4.93 -24.55 -33.35
C PRO A 170 6.00 -24.11 -32.33
N THR A 171 5.56 -23.65 -31.16
CA THR A 171 6.44 -23.31 -30.03
C THR A 171 5.91 -23.96 -28.76
N ASP A 172 6.76 -24.69 -28.07
CA ASP A 172 6.49 -25.16 -26.72
C ASP A 172 7.07 -24.13 -25.72
N VAL A 173 6.20 -23.42 -25.03
CA VAL A 173 6.58 -22.36 -24.12
C VAL A 173 6.47 -22.87 -22.68
N ALA A 174 7.59 -23.22 -22.08
CA ALA A 174 7.69 -23.46 -20.66
C ALA A 174 7.87 -22.13 -19.92
N SER A 175 6.89 -21.73 -19.12
CA SER A 175 7.01 -20.57 -18.23
C SER A 175 7.44 -21.06 -16.84
N THR A 176 8.68 -20.75 -16.48
CA THR A 176 9.21 -21.06 -15.14
C THR A 176 9.21 -19.76 -14.31
N ASN A 177 8.46 -19.78 -13.22
CA ASN A 177 8.56 -18.70 -12.25
C ASN A 177 9.83 -18.88 -11.42
N ILE A 178 10.82 -18.02 -11.62
CA ILE A 178 12.08 -18.00 -10.88
C ILE A 178 12.03 -17.13 -9.61
N ALA A 179 10.89 -16.48 -9.35
CA ALA A 179 10.72 -15.70 -8.13
C ALA A 179 10.81 -16.66 -6.92
N THR A 180 11.77 -16.39 -6.05
CA THR A 180 11.86 -17.06 -4.76
C THR A 180 10.73 -16.59 -3.86
N SER A 181 10.40 -17.35 -2.83
CA SER A 181 9.48 -16.91 -1.79
C SER A 181 9.95 -15.55 -1.21
N GLU A 182 11.24 -15.39 -1.03
CA GLU A 182 11.93 -14.20 -0.53
C GLU A 182 11.69 -12.97 -1.43
N SER A 183 11.88 -13.08 -2.73
CA SER A 183 11.64 -11.97 -3.66
C SER A 183 10.16 -11.56 -3.73
N THR A 184 9.26 -12.51 -3.57
CA THR A 184 7.81 -12.25 -3.50
C THR A 184 7.44 -11.47 -2.24
N GLY A 185 8.01 -11.84 -1.08
CA GLY A 185 7.76 -11.15 0.18
C GLY A 185 8.38 -9.76 0.22
N SER A 186 9.60 -9.61 -0.27
CA SER A 186 10.26 -8.31 -0.41
C SER A 186 9.45 -7.37 -1.29
N PHE A 187 8.87 -7.87 -2.38
CA PHE A 187 7.95 -7.11 -3.23
C PHE A 187 6.72 -6.63 -2.46
N VAL A 188 6.04 -7.52 -1.71
CA VAL A 188 4.84 -7.18 -0.93
C VAL A 188 5.17 -6.19 0.17
N LEU A 189 6.26 -6.38 0.92
CA LEU A 189 6.70 -5.41 1.92
C LEU A 189 7.06 -4.06 1.29
N GLY A 190 7.73 -4.08 0.14
CA GLY A 190 8.06 -2.87 -0.62
C GLY A 190 6.85 -2.05 -1.06
N LEU A 191 5.67 -2.67 -1.19
CA LEU A 191 4.42 -1.96 -1.48
C LEU A 191 3.87 -1.21 -0.26
N PHE A 192 3.86 -1.84 0.92
CA PHE A 192 3.14 -1.34 2.08
C PHE A 192 4.04 -0.64 3.11
N LEU A 193 5.25 -1.16 3.33
CA LEU A 193 6.12 -0.69 4.42
C LEU A 193 6.52 0.78 4.28
N PRO A 194 6.91 1.31 3.10
CA PRO A 194 7.22 2.72 2.95
C PRO A 194 6.04 3.62 3.33
N TYR A 195 4.83 3.25 2.89
CA TYR A 195 3.61 3.97 3.20
C TYR A 195 3.31 3.99 4.71
N LEU A 196 3.45 2.85 5.39
CA LEU A 196 3.22 2.74 6.83
C LEU A 196 4.25 3.53 7.65
N ILE A 197 5.50 3.56 7.21
CA ILE A 197 6.54 4.37 7.86
C ILE A 197 6.24 5.87 7.71
N VAL A 198 5.84 6.31 6.51
CA VAL A 198 5.46 7.72 6.25
C VAL A 198 4.26 8.12 7.10
N ILE A 199 3.23 7.28 7.18
CA ILE A 199 2.07 7.48 8.06
C ILE A 199 2.53 7.63 9.50
N SER A 200 3.33 6.71 9.99
CA SER A 200 3.77 6.70 11.39
C SER A 200 4.61 7.93 11.74
N ALA A 201 5.52 8.33 10.85
CA ALA A 201 6.31 9.56 11.04
C ALA A 201 5.43 10.82 11.06
N ALA A 202 4.44 10.88 10.15
CA ALA A 202 3.55 12.02 10.04
C ALA A 202 2.58 12.11 11.23
N PHE A 203 1.85 11.03 11.52
CA PHE A 203 0.83 11.01 12.57
C PHE A 203 1.41 11.02 13.96
N GLY A 204 2.60 10.41 14.18
CA GLY A 204 3.28 10.42 15.47
C GLY A 204 3.58 11.83 15.99
N GLY A 205 3.90 12.76 15.09
CA GLY A 205 4.21 14.15 15.45
C GLY A 205 2.99 15.07 15.62
N ILE A 206 1.81 14.71 15.10
CA ILE A 206 0.63 15.61 15.00
C ILE A 206 0.21 16.13 16.37
N GLN A 207 -0.08 15.22 17.32
CA GLN A 207 -0.57 15.61 18.64
C GLN A 207 0.45 16.49 19.36
N THR A 208 1.73 16.11 19.29
CA THR A 208 2.82 16.88 19.91
C THR A 208 2.94 18.28 19.28
N ALA A 209 2.89 18.41 17.95
CA ALA A 209 2.99 19.69 17.29
C ALA A 209 1.81 20.61 17.66
N PHE A 210 0.61 20.05 17.76
CA PHE A 210 -0.59 20.82 18.14
C PHE A 210 -0.54 21.28 19.57
N ASP A 211 -0.15 20.44 20.51
CA ASP A 211 -0.01 20.80 21.91
C ASP A 211 1.05 21.89 22.11
N LEU A 212 2.18 21.77 21.42
CA LEU A 212 3.32 22.70 21.55
C LEU A 212 3.08 24.08 20.93
N CYS A 213 2.15 24.24 19.98
CA CYS A 213 1.89 25.51 19.34
C CYS A 213 0.45 26.00 19.58
N ALA A 214 -0.54 25.30 19.00
CA ALA A 214 -1.94 25.67 19.12
C ALA A 214 -2.45 25.55 20.57
N GLY A 215 -2.02 24.50 21.30
CA GLY A 215 -2.39 24.29 22.69
C GLY A 215 -1.84 25.34 23.64
N GLU A 216 -0.59 25.82 23.42
CA GLU A 216 -0.04 26.90 24.23
C GLU A 216 -0.73 28.25 23.95
N LYS A 217 -1.15 28.51 22.71
CA LYS A 217 -1.95 29.71 22.39
C LYS A 217 -3.31 29.66 23.10
N GLU A 218 -4.00 28.51 23.02
CA GLU A 218 -5.30 28.30 23.64
C GLU A 218 -5.24 28.49 25.18
N ARG A 219 -4.13 28.09 25.81
CA ARG A 219 -3.91 28.22 27.27
C ARG A 219 -3.29 29.55 27.67
N SER A 220 -3.01 30.47 26.72
CA SER A 220 -2.29 31.73 26.95
C SER A 220 -0.90 31.57 27.57
N THR A 221 -0.30 30.37 27.48
CA THR A 221 1.05 30.09 28.02
C THR A 221 2.16 30.49 27.05
N MET A 222 1.84 30.74 25.79
CA MET A 222 2.79 31.24 24.80
C MET A 222 3.40 32.59 25.20
N GLU A 223 2.61 33.50 25.78
CA GLU A 223 3.08 34.79 26.27
C GLU A 223 4.13 34.66 27.36
N THR A 224 3.89 33.77 28.33
CA THR A 224 4.84 33.47 29.41
C THR A 224 6.17 32.92 28.85
N LEU A 225 6.10 32.10 27.79
CA LEU A 225 7.29 31.54 27.16
C LEU A 225 8.09 32.64 26.43
N LEU A 226 7.42 33.61 25.82
CA LEU A 226 8.06 34.70 25.09
C LEU A 226 8.72 35.73 25.98
N VAL A 227 8.33 35.85 27.25
CA VAL A 227 8.98 36.70 28.27
C VAL A 227 10.25 36.04 28.85
N SER A 228 10.46 34.73 28.57
CA SER A 228 11.67 34.04 29.02
C SER A 228 12.93 34.60 28.32
N PRO A 229 14.13 34.40 28.89
CA PRO A 229 15.39 34.89 28.30
C PRO A 229 15.78 34.18 27.01
N ALA A 230 15.00 33.18 26.53
CA ALA A 230 15.25 32.44 25.31
C ALA A 230 14.78 33.24 24.08
N SER A 231 15.64 33.34 23.06
CA SER A 231 15.22 33.95 21.79
C SER A 231 14.13 33.11 21.11
N ARG A 232 13.26 33.77 20.33
CA ARG A 232 12.19 33.10 19.55
C ARG A 232 12.74 31.92 18.72
N VAL A 233 13.92 32.09 18.10
CA VAL A 233 14.60 31.03 17.31
C VAL A 233 15.00 29.84 18.21
N GLN A 234 15.43 30.12 19.44
CA GLN A 234 15.80 29.05 20.38
C GLN A 234 14.58 28.25 20.85
N ILE A 235 13.45 28.94 21.06
CA ILE A 235 12.17 28.31 21.40
C ILE A 235 11.72 27.40 20.27
N VAL A 236 11.69 27.92 19.01
CA VAL A 236 11.29 27.12 17.83
C VAL A 236 12.19 25.90 17.63
N LYS A 237 13.52 26.06 17.76
CA LYS A 237 14.45 24.94 17.68
C LYS A 237 14.15 23.86 18.72
N GLY A 238 13.84 24.26 19.95
CA GLY A 238 13.47 23.30 21.00
C GLY A 238 12.19 22.55 20.68
N LYS A 239 11.14 23.26 20.25
CA LYS A 239 9.85 22.64 19.86
C LYS A 239 10.00 21.75 18.63
N LEU A 240 10.72 22.21 17.61
CA LEU A 240 11.00 21.42 16.41
C LEU A 240 11.71 20.12 16.75
N LEU A 241 12.74 20.18 17.59
CA LEU A 241 13.50 19.00 18.00
C LEU A 241 12.62 18.02 18.77
N THR A 242 11.68 18.52 19.57
CA THR A 242 10.71 17.66 20.28
C THR A 242 9.80 16.93 19.30
N VAL A 243 9.15 17.64 18.37
CA VAL A 243 8.28 17.02 17.36
C VAL A 243 9.06 16.05 16.48
N PHE A 244 10.28 16.41 16.09
CA PHE A 244 11.17 15.55 15.30
C PHE A 244 11.49 14.23 16.00
N ILE A 245 11.90 14.28 17.29
CA ILE A 245 12.22 13.06 18.04
C ILE A 245 10.98 12.18 18.21
N ILE A 246 9.83 12.75 18.46
CA ILE A 246 8.56 11.99 18.59
C ILE A 246 8.17 11.35 17.25
N SER A 247 8.23 12.10 16.14
CA SER A 247 8.00 11.55 14.78
C SER A 247 8.99 10.45 14.42
N LEU A 248 10.26 10.63 14.79
CA LEU A 248 11.30 9.63 14.56
C LEU A 248 11.04 8.36 15.38
N ILE A 249 10.68 8.48 16.65
CA ILE A 249 10.32 7.33 17.48
C ILE A 249 9.13 6.57 16.88
N ALA A 250 8.10 7.28 16.43
CA ALA A 250 6.94 6.64 15.78
C ALA A 250 7.33 5.84 14.52
N ALA A 251 8.19 6.42 13.67
CA ALA A 251 8.67 5.74 12.48
C ALA A 251 9.57 4.53 12.82
N LEU A 252 10.42 4.65 13.83
CA LEU A 252 11.26 3.53 14.32
C LEU A 252 10.39 2.41 14.91
N CYS A 253 9.35 2.75 15.67
CA CYS A 253 8.38 1.78 16.17
C CYS A 253 7.64 1.07 15.03
N ALA A 254 7.31 1.77 13.94
CA ALA A 254 6.70 1.15 12.78
C ALA A 254 7.64 0.16 12.07
N ILE A 255 8.90 0.55 11.87
CA ILE A 255 9.92 -0.34 11.31
C ILE A 255 10.07 -1.57 12.21
N THR A 256 10.27 -1.37 13.50
CA THR A 256 10.49 -2.47 14.45
C THR A 256 9.25 -3.35 14.58
N GLY A 257 8.04 -2.78 14.57
CA GLY A 257 6.79 -3.53 14.65
C GLY A 257 6.55 -4.44 13.44
N ILE A 258 6.95 -4.02 12.24
CA ILE A 258 6.76 -4.80 11.01
C ILE A 258 7.94 -5.74 10.78
N VAL A 259 9.16 -5.23 10.87
CA VAL A 259 10.39 -5.97 10.55
C VAL A 259 10.80 -6.91 11.72
N GLY A 260 10.58 -6.48 12.97
CA GLY A 260 10.97 -7.24 14.15
C GLY A 260 10.39 -8.65 14.23
N PRO A 261 9.07 -8.85 14.08
CA PRO A 261 8.45 -10.18 14.06
C PRO A 261 8.97 -11.09 12.96
N ILE A 262 9.38 -10.52 11.82
CA ILE A 262 9.98 -11.27 10.70
C ILE A 262 11.37 -11.76 11.08
N ILE A 263 12.22 -10.90 11.66
CA ILE A 263 13.58 -11.24 12.08
C ILE A 263 13.56 -12.28 13.23
N ILE A 264 12.66 -12.09 14.22
CA ILE A 264 12.54 -13.02 15.35
C ILE A 264 11.96 -14.37 14.92
N GLY A 265 11.28 -14.42 13.78
CA GLY A 265 10.77 -15.65 13.19
C GLY A 265 9.52 -16.17 13.90
N ILE A 266 8.57 -15.30 14.21
CA ILE A 266 7.27 -15.68 14.77
C ILE A 266 6.54 -16.56 13.77
N ASP A 267 6.20 -17.81 14.14
CA ASP A 267 5.66 -18.84 13.24
C ASP A 267 4.39 -18.38 12.50
N PHE A 268 3.50 -17.66 13.14
CA PHE A 268 2.32 -17.09 12.50
C PHE A 268 2.67 -16.13 11.34
N MET A 269 3.72 -15.31 11.51
CA MET A 269 4.19 -14.41 10.45
C MET A 269 4.96 -15.19 9.38
N LYS A 270 5.69 -16.25 9.75
CA LYS A 270 6.36 -17.13 8.80
C LYS A 270 5.38 -17.90 7.91
N GLU A 271 4.24 -18.33 8.42
CA GLU A 271 3.19 -18.99 7.62
C GLU A 271 2.49 -18.03 6.66
N GLN A 272 2.26 -16.78 7.06
CA GLN A 272 1.50 -15.81 6.27
C GLN A 272 2.37 -14.99 5.29
N ILE A 273 3.57 -14.63 5.72
CA ILE A 273 4.51 -13.82 4.93
C ILE A 273 5.65 -14.71 4.40
N GLY A 274 5.73 -15.93 4.91
CA GLY A 274 6.61 -17.01 4.50
C GLY A 274 8.07 -16.84 4.96
N ASN A 275 8.92 -17.74 4.53
CA ASN A 275 10.36 -17.50 4.45
C ASN A 275 10.68 -16.39 3.42
N LEU A 276 9.78 -15.39 3.36
CA LEU A 276 9.56 -14.48 2.24
C LEU A 276 10.52 -13.29 2.27
N VAL A 277 11.24 -13.04 3.37
CA VAL A 277 12.08 -11.83 3.45
C VAL A 277 13.32 -12.11 4.28
N SER A 278 14.46 -12.14 3.66
CA SER A 278 15.72 -11.87 4.35
C SER A 278 15.96 -10.36 4.34
N ILE A 279 15.67 -9.69 5.45
CA ILE A 279 16.04 -8.29 5.61
C ILE A 279 17.48 -8.27 6.13
N ASP A 280 18.41 -7.93 5.28
CA ASP A 280 19.81 -7.80 5.67
C ASP A 280 20.01 -6.59 6.62
N LEU A 281 21.02 -6.66 7.47
CA LEU A 281 21.35 -5.58 8.40
C LEU A 281 21.67 -4.25 7.67
N SER A 282 22.22 -4.33 6.47
CA SER A 282 22.45 -3.17 5.60
C SER A 282 21.15 -2.48 5.19
N SER A 283 20.11 -3.26 4.88
CA SER A 283 18.77 -2.74 4.54
C SER A 283 18.11 -2.02 5.71
N VAL A 284 18.24 -2.57 6.92
CA VAL A 284 17.77 -1.91 8.15
C VAL A 284 18.47 -0.58 8.35
N PHE A 285 19.81 -0.55 8.18
CA PHE A 285 20.58 0.68 8.32
C PHE A 285 20.20 1.73 7.26
N GLY A 286 20.00 1.32 6.01
CA GLY A 286 19.51 2.19 4.94
C GLY A 286 18.13 2.79 5.24
N LEU A 287 17.19 1.97 5.76
CA LEU A 287 15.87 2.44 6.20
C LEU A 287 15.99 3.46 7.34
N LEU A 288 16.82 3.20 8.34
CA LEU A 288 17.05 4.12 9.46
C LEU A 288 17.60 5.46 8.98
N LEU A 289 18.53 5.46 8.02
CA LEU A 289 19.14 6.67 7.51
C LEU A 289 18.14 7.55 6.74
N ILE A 290 17.30 6.95 5.90
CA ILE A 290 16.32 7.69 5.08
C ILE A 290 15.11 8.20 5.89
N VAL A 291 14.82 7.60 7.03
CA VAL A 291 13.73 8.04 7.93
C VAL A 291 14.07 9.35 8.64
N ILE A 292 15.34 9.66 8.86
CA ILE A 292 15.77 10.91 9.52
C ILE A 292 15.28 12.15 8.76
N PRO A 293 15.57 12.34 7.46
CA PRO A 293 15.05 13.48 6.71
C PRO A 293 13.53 13.48 6.59
N LEU A 294 12.88 12.30 6.51
CA LEU A 294 11.43 12.19 6.53
C LEU A 294 10.85 12.79 7.83
N ALA A 295 11.31 12.32 8.98
CA ALA A 295 10.85 12.80 10.28
C ALA A 295 11.12 14.31 10.46
N LEU A 296 12.27 14.80 10.00
CA LEU A 296 12.62 16.22 10.06
C LEU A 296 11.69 17.07 9.17
N MET A 297 11.38 16.61 7.98
CA MET A 297 10.50 17.31 7.04
C MET A 297 9.05 17.33 7.54
N THR A 298 8.51 16.18 7.96
CA THR A 298 7.14 16.07 8.48
C THR A 298 6.97 16.88 9.75
N SER A 299 7.91 16.83 10.70
CA SER A 299 7.87 17.62 11.94
C SER A 299 7.94 19.11 11.69
N SER A 300 8.77 19.57 10.74
CA SER A 300 8.88 20.97 10.37
C SER A 300 7.57 21.48 9.75
N LEU A 301 6.95 20.68 8.87
CA LEU A 301 5.67 21.00 8.24
C LEU A 301 4.53 21.06 9.26
N LEU A 302 4.49 20.09 10.19
CA LEU A 302 3.52 20.08 11.29
C LEU A 302 3.64 21.33 12.19
N LEU A 303 4.86 21.72 12.48
CA LEU A 303 5.11 22.92 13.29
C LEU A 303 4.62 24.19 12.57
N VAL A 304 4.86 24.29 11.25
CA VAL A 304 4.36 25.38 10.41
C VAL A 304 2.83 25.44 10.50
N ILE A 305 2.16 24.33 10.23
CA ILE A 305 0.69 24.24 10.22
C ILE A 305 0.12 24.59 11.59
N SER A 306 0.66 24.01 12.66
CA SER A 306 0.22 24.25 14.03
C SER A 306 0.42 25.71 14.46
N SER A 307 1.43 26.40 13.90
CA SER A 307 1.69 27.79 14.21
C SER A 307 0.62 28.76 13.66
N PHE A 308 -0.07 28.39 12.57
CA PHE A 308 -1.16 29.19 12.01
C PHE A 308 -2.47 29.04 12.76
N ALA A 309 -2.69 27.94 13.44
CA ALA A 309 -3.92 27.69 14.20
C ALA A 309 -3.97 28.53 15.47
N ARG A 310 -5.21 28.94 15.85
CA ARG A 310 -5.50 29.67 17.10
C ARG A 310 -5.71 28.72 18.26
N ASN A 311 -6.28 27.58 18.01
CA ASN A 311 -6.59 26.54 18.99
C ASN A 311 -6.43 25.13 18.39
N GLN A 312 -6.53 24.12 19.22
CA GLN A 312 -6.37 22.72 18.78
C GLN A 312 -7.44 22.28 17.76
N LYS A 313 -8.69 22.80 17.85
CA LYS A 313 -9.76 22.46 16.89
C LYS A 313 -9.45 23.00 15.50
N GLU A 314 -8.97 24.23 15.40
CA GLU A 314 -8.55 24.84 14.14
C GLU A 314 -7.33 24.10 13.56
N ALA A 315 -6.37 23.71 14.41
CA ALA A 315 -5.22 22.91 13.98
C ALA A 315 -5.64 21.56 13.36
N GLN A 316 -6.66 20.90 13.92
CA GLN A 316 -7.22 19.67 13.36
C GLN A 316 -7.83 19.89 11.97
N THR A 317 -8.38 21.06 11.66
CA THR A 317 -8.92 21.38 10.33
C THR A 317 -7.81 21.42 9.26
N TYR A 318 -6.61 21.84 9.67
CA TYR A 318 -5.44 21.90 8.77
C TYR A 318 -4.72 20.55 8.60
N ILE A 319 -5.17 19.49 9.27
CA ILE A 319 -4.62 18.13 9.10
C ILE A 319 -4.83 17.63 7.67
N LEU A 320 -5.99 17.88 7.06
CA LEU A 320 -6.33 17.31 5.75
C LEU A 320 -5.34 17.72 4.64
N PRO A 321 -5.01 19.01 4.45
CA PRO A 321 -3.94 19.40 3.53
C PRO A 321 -2.59 18.76 3.85
N PHE A 322 -2.21 18.66 5.13
CA PHE A 322 -0.98 18.01 5.55
C PHE A 322 -0.94 16.53 5.16
N ILE A 323 -2.03 15.80 5.45
CA ILE A 323 -2.17 14.39 5.08
C ILE A 323 -2.05 14.24 3.57
N THR A 324 -2.75 15.06 2.78
CA THR A 324 -2.72 15.00 1.32
C THR A 324 -1.30 15.22 0.78
N ILE A 325 -0.60 16.24 1.24
CA ILE A 325 0.77 16.54 0.82
C ILE A 325 1.75 15.42 1.21
N THR A 326 1.50 14.75 2.35
CA THR A 326 2.42 13.73 2.87
C THR A 326 2.10 12.34 2.34
N LEU A 327 0.82 11.93 2.34
CA LEU A 327 0.45 10.56 1.99
C LEU A 327 0.27 10.33 0.50
N LEU A 328 -0.18 11.33 -0.27
CA LEU A 328 -0.41 11.14 -1.70
C LEU A 328 0.88 10.78 -2.45
N PRO A 329 2.03 11.46 -2.26
CA PRO A 329 3.28 11.03 -2.88
C PRO A 329 3.75 9.65 -2.41
N ALA A 330 3.54 9.31 -1.11
CA ALA A 330 3.87 8.00 -0.59
C ALA A 330 3.02 6.90 -1.25
N MET A 331 1.72 7.14 -1.46
CA MET A 331 0.83 6.21 -2.17
C MET A 331 1.21 6.07 -3.64
N LEU A 332 1.59 7.16 -4.31
CA LEU A 332 2.05 7.10 -5.70
C LEU A 332 3.24 6.17 -5.89
N SER A 333 4.08 5.96 -4.87
CA SER A 333 5.19 5.01 -4.92
C SER A 333 4.74 3.56 -5.20
N THR A 334 3.48 3.19 -4.92
CA THR A 334 2.96 1.86 -5.23
C THR A 334 2.75 1.63 -6.72
N ILE A 335 2.48 2.70 -7.48
CA ILE A 335 2.28 2.68 -8.94
C ILE A 335 3.64 2.60 -9.67
N PHE A 336 4.65 3.28 -9.12
CA PHE A 336 6.01 3.23 -9.69
C PHE A 336 6.68 1.90 -9.32
N GLY A 337 7.31 1.25 -10.31
CA GLY A 337 8.16 0.08 -10.09
C GLY A 337 9.35 0.41 -9.18
N ALA A 338 10.10 -0.60 -8.76
CA ALA A 338 11.35 -0.41 -8.05
C ALA A 338 12.46 0.16 -8.97
N GLU A 339 12.34 -0.07 -10.28
CA GLU A 339 13.15 0.60 -11.31
C GLU A 339 12.67 2.04 -11.46
N THR A 340 13.37 2.96 -10.82
CA THR A 340 12.97 4.37 -10.75
C THR A 340 13.77 5.24 -11.70
N GLN A 341 13.13 6.24 -12.26
CA GLN A 341 13.82 7.25 -13.06
C GLN A 341 14.41 8.33 -12.14
N LEU A 342 15.60 8.83 -12.47
CA LEU A 342 16.37 9.73 -11.62
C LEU A 342 15.62 11.02 -11.21
N TYR A 343 14.68 11.51 -12.04
CA TYR A 343 13.89 12.69 -11.70
C TYR A 343 12.97 12.49 -10.48
N THR A 344 12.54 11.24 -10.21
CA THR A 344 11.69 10.94 -9.06
C THR A 344 12.43 11.12 -7.72
N ALA A 345 13.77 11.09 -7.73
CA ALA A 345 14.60 11.38 -6.56
C ALA A 345 14.50 12.85 -6.07
N PHE A 346 13.93 13.74 -6.90
CA PHE A 346 13.70 15.13 -6.53
C PHE A 346 12.26 15.42 -6.07
N ILE A 347 11.36 14.45 -6.10
CA ILE A 347 9.97 14.65 -5.65
C ILE A 347 9.91 14.31 -4.13
N PRO A 348 9.60 15.29 -3.26
CA PRO A 348 9.64 15.09 -1.82
C PRO A 348 8.64 14.00 -1.39
N ILE A 349 9.03 13.20 -0.41
CA ILE A 349 8.31 12.04 0.14
C ILE A 349 8.23 10.87 -0.84
N LEU A 350 7.95 11.09 -2.12
CA LEU A 350 7.98 10.04 -3.13
C LEU A 350 9.39 9.42 -3.23
N ASN A 351 10.42 10.26 -3.28
CA ASN A 351 11.83 9.83 -3.30
C ASN A 351 12.17 8.92 -2.12
N ILE A 352 11.75 9.29 -0.91
CA ILE A 352 11.96 8.49 0.31
C ILE A 352 11.25 7.14 0.21
N SER A 353 9.98 7.16 -0.22
CA SER A 353 9.18 5.94 -0.36
C SER A 353 9.76 4.98 -1.43
N LEU A 354 10.22 5.51 -2.57
CA LEU A 354 10.88 4.73 -3.61
C LEU A 354 12.23 4.18 -3.15
N THR A 355 13.01 4.99 -2.43
CA THR A 355 14.27 4.54 -1.82
C THR A 355 14.07 3.38 -0.85
N MET A 356 13.05 3.46 0.02
CA MET A 356 12.70 2.35 0.92
C MET A 356 12.31 1.10 0.14
N LYS A 357 11.57 1.26 -0.96
CA LYS A 357 11.17 0.16 -1.84
C LYS A 357 12.38 -0.51 -2.51
N GLN A 358 13.36 0.28 -2.99
CA GLN A 358 14.60 -0.26 -3.56
C GLN A 358 15.44 -1.03 -2.53
N ILE A 359 15.54 -0.49 -1.30
CA ILE A 359 16.27 -1.15 -0.20
C ILE A 359 15.66 -2.52 0.13
N LEU A 360 14.33 -2.64 0.10
CA LEU A 360 13.61 -3.88 0.40
C LEU A 360 13.58 -4.87 -0.76
N GLY A 361 13.66 -4.38 -2.00
CA GLY A 361 13.52 -5.18 -3.21
C GLY A 361 14.84 -5.65 -3.83
N ASP A 362 15.96 -5.56 -3.12
CA ASP A 362 17.33 -5.88 -3.60
C ASP A 362 17.74 -5.16 -4.90
N LEU A 363 17.09 -4.01 -5.19
CA LEU A 363 17.34 -3.17 -6.36
C LEU A 363 18.02 -1.85 -5.95
N PHE A 364 18.88 -1.90 -4.95
CA PHE A 364 19.53 -0.73 -4.37
C PHE A 364 20.42 -0.01 -5.37
N ASP A 365 20.05 1.25 -5.70
CA ASP A 365 20.85 2.17 -6.50
C ASP A 365 21.51 3.21 -5.59
N PRO A 366 22.85 3.16 -5.38
CA PRO A 366 23.55 4.10 -4.51
C PRO A 366 23.44 5.55 -4.98
N LEU A 367 23.34 5.80 -6.29
CA LEU A 367 23.20 7.15 -6.85
C LEU A 367 21.81 7.71 -6.53
N PHE A 368 20.77 6.94 -6.77
CA PHE A 368 19.40 7.30 -6.44
C PHE A 368 19.25 7.55 -4.94
N PHE A 369 19.81 6.68 -4.10
CA PHE A 369 19.83 6.84 -2.64
C PHE A 369 20.49 8.15 -2.21
N ALA A 370 21.69 8.46 -2.73
CA ALA A 370 22.42 9.68 -2.37
C ALA A 370 21.65 10.96 -2.78
N ILE A 371 21.06 10.97 -3.98
CA ILE A 371 20.27 12.10 -4.47
C ILE A 371 18.98 12.25 -3.64
N SER A 372 18.29 11.15 -3.36
CA SER A 372 17.08 11.15 -2.52
C SER A 372 17.34 11.64 -1.11
N LEU A 373 18.44 11.20 -0.50
CA LEU A 373 18.87 11.66 0.82
C LEU A 373 19.20 13.17 0.80
N GLY A 374 19.98 13.60 -0.18
CA GLY A 374 20.38 15.01 -0.34
C GLY A 374 19.19 15.93 -0.60
N SER A 375 18.31 15.58 -1.54
CA SER A 375 17.11 16.37 -1.85
C SER A 375 16.14 16.43 -0.66
N SER A 376 15.96 15.32 0.07
CA SER A 376 15.09 15.27 1.26
C SER A 376 15.62 16.13 2.40
N LEU A 377 16.94 16.11 2.65
CA LEU A 377 17.58 16.99 3.63
C LEU A 377 17.44 18.46 3.23
N LEU A 378 17.57 18.78 1.95
CA LEU A 378 17.35 20.13 1.44
C LEU A 378 15.93 20.61 1.68
N TYR A 379 14.93 19.79 1.36
CA TYR A 379 13.52 20.13 1.62
C TYR A 379 13.24 20.27 3.11
N ALA A 380 13.75 19.38 3.95
CA ALA A 380 13.63 19.48 5.39
C ALA A 380 14.24 20.79 5.91
N PHE A 381 15.41 21.18 5.40
CA PHE A 381 16.05 22.44 5.75
C PHE A 381 15.24 23.65 5.32
N ILE A 382 14.69 23.66 4.09
CA ILE A 382 13.83 24.74 3.59
C ILE A 382 12.59 24.91 4.48
N VAL A 383 11.87 23.82 4.77
CA VAL A 383 10.66 23.85 5.60
C VAL A 383 10.99 24.29 7.04
N MET A 384 12.11 23.84 7.59
CA MET A 384 12.61 24.27 8.90
C MET A 384 12.91 25.78 8.93
N ARG A 385 13.50 26.33 7.86
CA ARG A 385 13.74 27.77 7.74
C ARG A 385 12.44 28.57 7.67
N ILE A 386 11.45 28.05 6.92
CA ILE A 386 10.10 28.65 6.86
C ILE A 386 9.47 28.64 8.26
N ALA A 387 9.50 27.51 8.98
CA ALA A 387 9.01 27.41 10.34
C ALA A 387 9.64 28.48 11.26
N ALA A 388 10.98 28.58 11.24
CA ALA A 388 11.71 29.55 12.05
C ALA A 388 11.36 31.01 11.68
N ALA A 389 11.15 31.31 10.40
CA ALA A 389 10.77 32.65 9.95
C ALA A 389 9.33 33.02 10.36
N LEU A 390 8.41 32.08 10.32
CA LEU A 390 7.02 32.28 10.74
C LEU A 390 6.89 32.60 12.23
N PHE A 391 7.66 31.90 13.07
CA PHE A 391 7.68 32.18 14.51
C PHE A 391 8.32 33.54 14.90
N GLN A 392 9.03 34.17 13.98
CA GLN A 392 9.53 35.55 14.21
C GLN A 392 8.45 36.62 14.00
N ARG A 393 7.37 36.27 13.27
CA ARG A 393 6.27 37.21 12.96
C ARG A 393 5.27 37.28 14.10
N GLU A 394 5.10 38.46 14.70
CA GLU A 394 4.15 38.69 15.82
C GLU A 394 2.69 38.43 15.43
N THR A 395 2.34 38.72 14.19
CA THR A 395 0.99 38.47 13.65
C THR A 395 0.56 37.03 13.64
N ILE A 396 1.51 36.09 13.68
CA ILE A 396 1.23 34.66 13.74
C ILE A 396 1.19 34.16 15.19
N LEU A 397 2.09 34.65 16.03
CA LEU A 397 2.18 34.28 17.44
C LEU A 397 0.98 34.76 18.27
N PHE A 398 0.51 35.99 18.01
CA PHE A 398 -0.59 36.62 18.73
C PHE A 398 -1.91 36.63 17.95
N ARG A 399 -2.08 35.73 17.01
CA ARG A 399 -3.34 35.56 16.30
C ARG A 399 -4.37 34.92 17.24
N THR A 400 -5.22 35.79 17.81
CA THR A 400 -6.39 35.42 18.66
C THR A 400 -7.61 35.12 17.81
#